data_5a7945b61a9dbec930b2d17053669f7a
#
_entry.id   5a7945b61a9dbec930b2d17053669f7a
#
_cell.length_a   1.000
_cell.length_b   1.000
_cell.length_c   1.000
_cell.angle_alpha   90.00
_cell.angle_beta   90.00
_cell.angle_gamma   90.00
#
_symmetry.space_group_name_H-M   'P 1'
#
loop_
_entity.id
_entity.type
_entity.pdbx_description
1 polymer ?
#
loop_
_entity_poly.entity_id
_entity_poly.type
_entity_poly.pdbx_seq_one_letter_code
_entity_poly.pdbx_strand_id
1 'polypeptide(L)'
;MTEQKNSKIALVTGASRGIGATIALELAKNNIFVVGTATSDQGIKAIEENFKINQQNGIGLVLNVNNNKSIENLIKYIEETHGNIDILINNVGVTKDTLLMKMKDEDWDEVINTNLKSVFKLSRSVIRKMMKNRYGRIINISSVVGHTGNAGQTNYTAAKAGMSGFTKSLAQEVGSRGVTVNCVAPGFIDTDMTRSLPDDYKNQLLSKIPLARLGSPKDIANAVTFLASDNASYITG
;
A
#
# COMPACT_ATOMS: atom_id res chain seq x y z
N MET A 1 -31.14 -9.24 -19.50
CA MET A 1 -29.72 -9.61 -19.40
C MET A 1 -29.01 -8.42 -18.80
N THR A 2 -28.80 -8.47 -17.49
CA THR A 2 -28.03 -7.44 -16.77
C THR A 2 -26.56 -7.62 -17.15
N GLU A 3 -26.00 -6.64 -17.87
CA GLU A 3 -24.56 -6.55 -18.06
C GLU A 3 -23.89 -6.66 -16.67
N GLN A 4 -23.21 -7.76 -16.43
CA GLN A 4 -22.23 -7.83 -15.33
C GLN A 4 -21.17 -6.78 -15.65
N LYS A 5 -21.34 -5.59 -15.11
CA LYS A 5 -20.31 -4.58 -15.08
C LYS A 5 -19.09 -5.24 -14.43
N ASN A 6 -18.07 -5.56 -15.22
CA ASN A 6 -16.82 -6.12 -14.71
C ASN A 6 -16.34 -5.22 -13.57
N SER A 7 -16.42 -5.73 -12.33
CA SER A 7 -15.92 -4.98 -11.17
C SER A 7 -14.42 -4.74 -11.36
N LYS A 8 -13.95 -3.54 -11.05
CA LYS A 8 -12.51 -3.22 -11.05
C LYS A 8 -11.77 -4.17 -10.09
N ILE A 9 -10.54 -4.50 -10.42
CA ILE A 9 -9.71 -5.41 -9.63
C ILE A 9 -8.62 -4.61 -8.93
N ALA A 10 -8.56 -4.71 -7.60
CA ALA A 10 -7.54 -4.10 -6.78
C ALA A 10 -6.60 -5.14 -6.16
N LEU A 11 -5.29 -4.91 -6.27
CA LEU A 11 -4.26 -5.63 -5.53
C LEU A 11 -3.79 -4.77 -4.36
N VAL A 12 -3.99 -5.26 -3.12
CA VAL A 12 -3.54 -4.59 -1.89
C VAL A 12 -2.46 -5.42 -1.22
N THR A 13 -1.25 -4.89 -1.15
CA THR A 13 -0.14 -5.60 -0.50
C THR A 13 -0.15 -5.40 1.01
N GLY A 14 0.08 -6.47 1.78
CA GLY A 14 0.08 -6.42 3.25
C GLY A 14 -1.30 -6.12 3.85
N ALA A 15 -2.33 -6.85 3.40
CA ALA A 15 -3.73 -6.61 3.76
C ALA A 15 -4.22 -7.42 4.97
N SER A 16 -3.33 -8.11 5.71
CA SER A 16 -3.76 -8.95 6.84
C SER A 16 -4.13 -8.19 8.11
N ARG A 17 -3.69 -6.94 8.26
CA ARG A 17 -3.94 -6.11 9.44
C ARG A 17 -3.74 -4.61 9.16
N GLY A 18 -4.12 -3.78 10.13
CA GLY A 18 -3.83 -2.35 10.16
C GLY A 18 -4.36 -1.58 8.94
N ILE A 19 -3.54 -0.70 8.41
CA ILE A 19 -3.88 0.17 7.26
C ILE A 19 -4.28 -0.66 6.04
N GLY A 20 -3.49 -1.69 5.70
CA GLY A 20 -3.75 -2.52 4.53
C GLY A 20 -5.07 -3.28 4.59
N ALA A 21 -5.43 -3.85 5.75
CA ALA A 21 -6.71 -4.53 5.94
C ALA A 21 -7.90 -3.58 5.80
N THR A 22 -7.76 -2.37 6.36
CA THR A 22 -8.82 -1.35 6.28
C THR A 22 -8.97 -0.83 4.85
N ILE A 23 -7.86 -0.59 4.13
CA ILE A 23 -7.90 -0.21 2.70
C ILE A 23 -8.61 -1.30 1.88
N ALA A 24 -8.22 -2.56 2.07
CA ALA A 24 -8.80 -3.69 1.34
C ALA A 24 -10.32 -3.75 1.54
N LEU A 25 -10.78 -3.61 2.79
CA LEU A 25 -12.19 -3.61 3.12
C LEU A 25 -12.95 -2.42 2.51
N GLU A 26 -12.38 -1.21 2.58
CA GLU A 26 -13.05 -0.01 2.04
C GLU A 26 -13.13 -0.03 0.52
N LEU A 27 -12.13 -0.55 -0.17
CA LEU A 27 -12.21 -0.75 -1.62
C LEU A 27 -13.30 -1.78 -1.97
N ALA A 28 -13.39 -2.88 -1.22
CA ALA A 28 -14.42 -3.90 -1.45
C ALA A 28 -15.84 -3.36 -1.24
N LYS A 29 -16.08 -2.49 -0.25
CA LYS A 29 -17.36 -1.79 -0.03
C LYS A 29 -17.77 -0.88 -1.20
N ASN A 30 -16.81 -0.49 -2.04
CA ASN A 30 -17.07 0.30 -3.26
C ASN A 30 -17.20 -0.57 -4.52
N ASN A 31 -17.63 -1.83 -4.37
CA ASN A 31 -17.84 -2.80 -5.46
C ASN A 31 -16.56 -3.09 -6.28
N ILE A 32 -15.39 -3.01 -5.66
CA ILE A 32 -14.12 -3.40 -6.25
C ILE A 32 -13.79 -4.82 -5.78
N PHE A 33 -13.44 -5.73 -6.70
CA PHE A 33 -12.91 -7.04 -6.30
C PHE A 33 -11.50 -6.88 -5.78
N VAL A 34 -11.26 -7.30 -4.53
CA VAL A 34 -9.97 -7.06 -3.86
C VAL A 34 -9.18 -8.35 -3.68
N VAL A 35 -7.95 -8.34 -4.17
CA VAL A 35 -6.93 -9.33 -3.85
C VAL A 35 -6.03 -8.74 -2.77
N GLY A 36 -6.22 -9.18 -1.53
CA GLY A 36 -5.36 -8.84 -0.41
C GLY A 36 -4.19 -9.82 -0.30
N THR A 37 -3.00 -9.36 0.08
CA THR A 37 -1.87 -10.28 0.23
C THR A 37 -1.24 -10.28 1.61
N ALA A 38 -0.67 -11.42 1.99
CA ALA A 38 0.14 -11.62 3.18
C ALA A 38 1.29 -12.58 2.88
N THR A 39 2.25 -12.70 3.80
CA THR A 39 3.40 -13.61 3.66
C THR A 39 3.15 -15.00 4.24
N SER A 40 2.06 -15.20 4.99
CA SER A 40 1.73 -16.45 5.71
C SER A 40 0.28 -16.85 5.51
N ASP A 41 0.01 -18.16 5.65
CA ASP A 41 -1.35 -18.72 5.60
C ASP A 41 -2.27 -18.13 6.68
N GLN A 42 -1.73 -17.83 7.86
CA GLN A 42 -2.49 -17.16 8.91
C GLN A 42 -2.93 -15.77 8.48
N GLY A 43 -2.06 -15.02 7.80
CA GLY A 43 -2.39 -13.71 7.25
C GLY A 43 -3.45 -13.80 6.15
N ILE A 44 -3.41 -14.85 5.32
CA ILE A 44 -4.43 -15.11 4.30
C ILE A 44 -5.79 -15.36 4.94
N LYS A 45 -5.85 -16.25 5.93
CA LYS A 45 -7.08 -16.52 6.69
C LYS A 45 -7.67 -15.26 7.31
N ALA A 46 -6.82 -14.39 7.87
CA ALA A 46 -7.28 -13.12 8.45
C ALA A 46 -7.90 -12.18 7.39
N ILE A 47 -7.33 -12.14 6.18
CA ILE A 47 -7.89 -11.37 5.05
C ILE A 47 -9.26 -11.91 4.65
N GLU A 48 -9.37 -13.21 4.43
CA GLU A 48 -10.60 -13.87 3.99
C GLU A 48 -11.71 -13.76 5.04
N GLU A 49 -11.35 -13.94 6.33
CA GLU A 49 -12.28 -13.77 7.44
C GLU A 49 -12.79 -12.32 7.52
N ASN A 50 -11.92 -11.34 7.34
CA ASN A 50 -12.31 -9.93 7.31
C ASN A 50 -13.32 -9.63 6.20
N PHE A 51 -13.10 -10.14 4.98
CA PHE A 51 -14.08 -10.01 3.90
C PHE A 51 -15.39 -10.73 4.23
N LYS A 52 -15.33 -11.96 4.74
CA LYS A 52 -16.50 -12.76 5.09
C LYS A 52 -17.38 -12.09 6.16
N ILE A 53 -16.77 -11.65 7.27
CA ILE A 53 -17.50 -10.97 8.38
C ILE A 53 -18.20 -9.71 7.88
N ASN A 54 -17.55 -8.96 6.98
CA ASN A 54 -18.11 -7.73 6.43
C ASN A 54 -18.96 -7.94 5.16
N GLN A 55 -19.21 -9.18 4.76
CA GLN A 55 -20.01 -9.55 3.58
C GLN A 55 -19.50 -8.87 2.30
N GLN A 56 -18.18 -8.81 2.12
CA GLN A 56 -17.51 -8.20 0.99
C GLN A 56 -16.83 -9.25 0.11
N ASN A 57 -16.66 -8.91 -1.19
CA ASN A 57 -16.00 -9.77 -2.16
C ASN A 57 -14.50 -9.48 -2.22
N GLY A 58 -13.72 -10.51 -1.95
CA GLY A 58 -12.26 -10.45 -2.03
C GLY A 58 -11.63 -11.78 -1.67
N ILE A 59 -10.37 -11.92 -1.97
CA ILE A 59 -9.59 -13.13 -1.67
C ILE A 59 -8.26 -12.75 -1.02
N GLY A 60 -7.68 -13.70 -0.29
CA GLY A 60 -6.34 -13.63 0.25
C GLY A 60 -5.36 -14.46 -0.58
N LEU A 61 -4.20 -13.93 -0.93
CA LEU A 61 -3.14 -14.66 -1.64
C LEU A 61 -1.76 -14.43 -1.00
N VAL A 62 -0.89 -15.45 -1.09
CA VAL A 62 0.48 -15.34 -0.57
C VAL A 62 1.33 -14.46 -1.50
N LEU A 63 2.05 -13.52 -0.91
CA LEU A 63 3.02 -12.69 -1.62
C LEU A 63 4.25 -12.40 -0.75
N ASN A 64 5.42 -12.76 -1.25
CA ASN A 64 6.69 -12.22 -0.79
C ASN A 64 7.18 -11.17 -1.80
N VAL A 65 7.08 -9.89 -1.43
CA VAL A 65 7.44 -8.75 -2.31
C VAL A 65 8.94 -8.68 -2.64
N ASN A 66 9.79 -9.38 -1.88
CA ASN A 66 11.22 -9.46 -2.14
C ASN A 66 11.58 -10.57 -3.14
N ASN A 67 10.66 -11.49 -3.44
CA ASN A 67 10.86 -12.59 -4.36
C ASN A 67 10.20 -12.30 -5.72
N ASN A 68 11.00 -12.19 -6.78
CA ASN A 68 10.50 -11.90 -8.14
C ASN A 68 9.51 -12.96 -8.62
N LYS A 69 9.82 -14.25 -8.41
CA LYS A 69 8.96 -15.33 -8.86
C LYS A 69 7.61 -15.34 -8.11
N SER A 70 7.60 -14.94 -6.84
CA SER A 70 6.36 -14.76 -6.07
C SER A 70 5.48 -13.67 -6.68
N ILE A 71 6.08 -12.53 -7.08
CA ILE A 71 5.36 -11.45 -7.76
C ILE A 71 4.81 -11.91 -9.11
N GLU A 72 5.65 -12.51 -9.94
CA GLU A 72 5.27 -12.99 -11.28
C GLU A 72 4.13 -14.00 -11.22
N ASN A 73 4.22 -14.99 -10.33
CA ASN A 73 3.19 -16.00 -10.14
C ASN A 73 1.86 -15.40 -9.66
N LEU A 74 1.91 -14.46 -8.69
CA LEU A 74 0.73 -13.78 -8.20
C LEU A 74 0.02 -12.99 -9.31
N ILE A 75 0.76 -12.15 -10.03
CA ILE A 75 0.20 -11.33 -11.10
C ILE A 75 -0.41 -12.21 -12.19
N LYS A 76 0.31 -13.25 -12.61
CA LYS A 76 -0.18 -14.22 -13.60
C LYS A 76 -1.47 -14.89 -13.13
N TYR A 77 -1.51 -15.38 -11.89
CA TYR A 77 -2.71 -16.00 -11.33
C TYR A 77 -3.92 -15.04 -11.33
N ILE A 78 -3.74 -13.81 -10.85
CA ILE A 78 -4.82 -12.81 -10.83
C ILE A 78 -5.35 -12.56 -12.25
N GLU A 79 -4.44 -12.37 -13.21
CA GLU A 79 -4.80 -12.06 -14.59
C GLU A 79 -5.52 -13.20 -15.31
N GLU A 80 -5.16 -14.45 -15.01
CA GLU A 80 -5.78 -15.63 -15.61
C GLU A 80 -7.15 -15.96 -14.98
N THR A 81 -7.35 -15.64 -13.70
CA THR A 81 -8.57 -16.05 -12.97
C THR A 81 -9.58 -14.93 -12.79
N HIS A 82 -9.13 -13.70 -12.65
CA HIS A 82 -9.98 -12.56 -12.32
C HIS A 82 -9.94 -11.45 -13.36
N GLY A 83 -8.83 -11.30 -14.08
CA GLY A 83 -8.63 -10.25 -15.08
C GLY A 83 -7.52 -9.27 -14.73
N ASN A 84 -7.43 -8.18 -15.47
CA ASN A 84 -6.35 -7.21 -15.30
C ASN A 84 -6.48 -6.43 -13.99
N ILE A 85 -5.35 -6.15 -13.35
CA ILE A 85 -5.30 -5.32 -12.14
C ILE A 85 -5.49 -3.87 -12.55
N ASP A 86 -6.57 -3.24 -12.09
CA ASP A 86 -6.91 -1.84 -12.34
C ASP A 86 -6.35 -0.91 -11.27
N ILE A 87 -6.22 -1.42 -10.03
CA ILE A 87 -5.79 -0.65 -8.87
C ILE A 87 -4.68 -1.41 -8.16
N LEU A 88 -3.54 -0.76 -7.92
CA LEU A 88 -2.43 -1.30 -7.15
C LEU A 88 -2.19 -0.43 -5.91
N ILE A 89 -2.30 -1.03 -4.72
CA ILE A 89 -1.96 -0.41 -3.44
C ILE A 89 -0.67 -1.03 -2.89
N ASN A 90 0.41 -0.28 -2.98
CA ASN A 90 1.70 -0.65 -2.39
C ASN A 90 1.71 -0.20 -0.92
N ASN A 91 1.29 -1.10 -0.03
CA ASN A 91 1.18 -0.82 1.40
C ASN A 91 2.20 -1.59 2.26
N VAL A 92 2.77 -2.69 1.77
CA VAL A 92 3.80 -3.43 2.55
C VAL A 92 4.94 -2.52 2.96
N GLY A 93 5.34 -2.64 4.22
CA GLY A 93 6.50 -1.94 4.74
C GLY A 93 6.99 -2.56 6.05
N VAL A 94 8.30 -2.45 6.26
CA VAL A 94 8.99 -2.87 7.48
C VAL A 94 9.87 -1.76 8.00
N THR A 95 10.16 -1.77 9.29
CA THR A 95 11.15 -0.89 9.92
C THR A 95 12.26 -1.73 10.57
N LYS A 96 13.47 -1.20 10.58
CA LYS A 96 14.64 -1.70 11.29
C LYS A 96 15.34 -0.49 11.90
N ASP A 97 14.78 -0.04 13.03
CA ASP A 97 15.14 1.23 13.64
C ASP A 97 16.42 1.07 14.48
N THR A 98 17.47 1.80 14.09
CA THR A 98 18.72 1.89 14.81
C THR A 98 19.52 3.11 14.35
N LEU A 99 20.38 3.67 15.24
CA LEU A 99 21.25 4.77 14.86
C LEU A 99 22.21 4.33 13.74
N LEU A 100 22.50 5.23 12.80
CA LEU A 100 23.30 4.94 11.61
C LEU A 100 24.63 4.26 11.94
N MET A 101 25.32 4.71 13.01
CA MET A 101 26.60 4.14 13.43
C MET A 101 26.54 2.67 13.87
N LYS A 102 25.32 2.14 14.12
CA LYS A 102 25.08 0.73 14.52
C LYS A 102 24.25 -0.04 13.51
N MET A 103 23.81 0.63 12.43
CA MET A 103 22.97 0.03 11.41
C MET A 103 23.80 -0.97 10.61
N LYS A 104 23.27 -2.16 10.43
CA LYS A 104 23.89 -3.21 9.60
C LYS A 104 23.43 -3.05 8.16
N ASP A 105 24.27 -3.47 7.22
CA ASP A 105 23.94 -3.45 5.79
C ASP A 105 22.68 -4.29 5.50
N GLU A 106 22.53 -5.42 6.20
CA GLU A 106 21.35 -6.28 6.05
C GLU A 106 20.05 -5.57 6.46
N ASP A 107 20.08 -4.78 7.54
CA ASP A 107 18.92 -4.01 8.01
C ASP A 107 18.58 -2.88 7.04
N TRP A 108 19.59 -2.23 6.47
CA TRP A 108 19.42 -1.26 5.40
C TRP A 108 18.80 -1.91 4.16
N ASP A 109 19.39 -2.99 3.67
CA ASP A 109 18.95 -3.68 2.46
C ASP A 109 17.54 -4.27 2.61
N GLU A 110 17.19 -4.83 3.76
CA GLU A 110 15.85 -5.34 4.01
C GLU A 110 14.81 -4.23 3.89
N VAL A 111 15.07 -3.06 4.48
CA VAL A 111 14.15 -1.92 4.44
C VAL A 111 14.04 -1.34 3.03
N ILE A 112 15.14 -1.13 2.34
CA ILE A 112 15.14 -0.62 0.96
C ILE A 112 14.46 -1.60 0.00
N ASN A 113 14.78 -2.89 0.10
CA ASN A 113 14.20 -3.91 -0.77
C ASN A 113 12.68 -4.03 -0.56
N THR A 114 12.25 -4.04 0.72
CA THR A 114 10.83 -4.22 1.05
C THR A 114 10.02 -2.97 0.81
N ASN A 115 10.50 -1.78 1.19
CA ASN A 115 9.69 -0.56 1.17
C ASN A 115 9.78 0.21 -0.15
N LEU A 116 10.87 0.08 -0.93
CA LEU A 116 11.07 0.85 -2.16
C LEU A 116 11.19 -0.03 -3.39
N LYS A 117 12.11 -1.01 -3.39
CA LYS A 117 12.33 -1.85 -4.56
C LYS A 117 11.11 -2.71 -4.91
N SER A 118 10.34 -3.13 -3.91
CA SER A 118 9.07 -3.84 -4.12
C SER A 118 8.05 -2.99 -4.87
N VAL A 119 7.95 -1.69 -4.54
CA VAL A 119 7.06 -0.73 -5.21
C VAL A 119 7.40 -0.64 -6.69
N PHE A 120 8.68 -0.51 -7.03
CA PHE A 120 9.14 -0.53 -8.42
C PHE A 120 8.74 -1.85 -9.12
N LYS A 121 9.00 -3.01 -8.49
CA LYS A 121 8.73 -4.31 -9.10
C LYS A 121 7.23 -4.52 -9.38
N LEU A 122 6.39 -4.25 -8.39
CA LEU A 122 4.94 -4.40 -8.49
C LEU A 122 4.34 -3.41 -9.50
N SER A 123 4.74 -2.14 -9.46
CA SER A 123 4.28 -1.15 -10.44
C SER A 123 4.67 -1.56 -11.87
N ARG A 124 5.92 -1.99 -12.09
CA ARG A 124 6.40 -2.46 -13.38
C ARG A 124 5.61 -3.67 -13.90
N SER A 125 5.17 -4.56 -13.03
CA SER A 125 4.44 -5.77 -13.46
C SER A 125 3.01 -5.48 -13.93
N VAL A 126 2.36 -4.40 -13.48
CA VAL A 126 0.98 -4.07 -13.86
C VAL A 126 0.88 -2.95 -14.90
N ILE A 127 1.89 -2.06 -14.96
CA ILE A 127 1.80 -0.79 -15.68
C ILE A 127 1.51 -0.95 -17.17
N ARG A 128 2.10 -1.94 -17.85
CA ARG A 128 1.91 -2.16 -19.29
C ARG A 128 0.44 -2.42 -19.64
N LYS A 129 -0.27 -3.19 -18.82
CA LYS A 129 -1.69 -3.49 -19.02
C LYS A 129 -2.57 -2.31 -18.67
N MET A 130 -2.29 -1.60 -17.60
CA MET A 130 -2.96 -0.35 -17.26
C MET A 130 -2.86 0.68 -18.40
N MET A 131 -1.66 0.89 -18.95
CA MET A 131 -1.46 1.79 -20.09
C MET A 131 -2.21 1.35 -21.36
N LYS A 132 -2.25 0.03 -21.65
CA LYS A 132 -2.99 -0.53 -22.77
C LYS A 132 -4.48 -0.31 -22.63
N ASN A 133 -5.01 -0.50 -21.42
CA ASN A 133 -6.43 -0.33 -21.10
C ASN A 133 -6.81 1.17 -20.92
N ARG A 134 -5.83 2.07 -20.92
CA ARG A 134 -5.99 3.51 -20.64
C ARG A 134 -6.70 3.78 -19.31
N TYR A 135 -6.47 2.90 -18.35
CA TYR A 135 -6.98 3.01 -16.99
C TYR A 135 -6.02 2.34 -16.01
N GLY A 136 -5.74 3.00 -14.92
CA GLY A 136 -4.96 2.45 -13.80
C GLY A 136 -4.89 3.43 -12.64
N ARG A 137 -4.81 2.90 -11.44
CA ARG A 137 -4.61 3.64 -10.19
C ARG A 137 -3.50 2.97 -9.40
N ILE A 138 -2.39 3.65 -9.21
CA ILE A 138 -1.29 3.18 -8.36
C ILE A 138 -1.21 4.12 -7.16
N ILE A 139 -1.38 3.58 -5.95
CA ILE A 139 -1.29 4.33 -4.71
C ILE A 139 -0.22 3.71 -3.83
N ASN A 140 0.78 4.50 -3.49
CA ASN A 140 1.92 4.11 -2.67
C ASN A 140 1.75 4.64 -1.25
N ILE A 141 1.80 3.77 -0.24
CA ILE A 141 1.69 4.18 1.16
C ILE A 141 3.09 4.50 1.69
N SER A 142 3.39 5.80 1.73
CA SER A 142 4.63 6.34 2.25
C SER A 142 4.54 6.57 3.77
N SER A 143 5.15 7.63 4.26
CA SER A 143 5.08 8.09 5.65
C SER A 143 5.47 9.57 5.71
N VAL A 144 4.92 10.30 6.67
CA VAL A 144 5.37 11.65 7.00
C VAL A 144 6.88 11.69 7.28
N VAL A 145 7.46 10.64 7.84
CA VAL A 145 8.89 10.51 8.12
C VAL A 145 9.75 10.60 6.86
N GLY A 146 9.21 10.22 5.70
CA GLY A 146 9.88 10.41 4.41
C GLY A 146 10.11 11.89 4.05
N HIS A 147 9.40 12.82 4.70
CA HIS A 147 9.54 14.27 4.51
C HIS A 147 10.27 14.94 5.67
N THR A 148 10.02 14.51 6.91
CA THR A 148 10.56 15.16 8.12
C THR A 148 11.86 14.56 8.61
N GLY A 149 12.15 13.32 8.23
CA GLY A 149 13.19 12.54 8.90
C GLY A 149 12.77 12.06 10.29
N ASN A 150 13.49 11.07 10.82
CA ASN A 150 13.41 10.62 12.21
C ASN A 150 14.72 9.96 12.62
N ALA A 151 15.24 10.31 13.79
CA ALA A 151 16.46 9.69 14.31
C ALA A 151 16.29 8.18 14.46
N GLY A 152 17.28 7.39 14.03
CA GLY A 152 17.24 5.94 14.04
C GLY A 152 16.50 5.30 12.85
N GLN A 153 15.99 6.09 11.90
CA GLN A 153 15.23 5.61 10.74
C GLN A 153 15.80 6.07 9.40
N THR A 154 17.13 6.16 9.29
CA THR A 154 17.76 6.62 8.04
C THR A 154 17.42 5.75 6.83
N ASN A 155 17.38 4.43 6.98
CA ASN A 155 16.94 3.46 5.96
C ASN A 155 15.45 3.64 5.59
N TYR A 156 14.58 3.69 6.59
CA TYR A 156 13.13 3.82 6.39
C TYR A 156 12.78 5.18 5.76
N THR A 157 13.37 6.26 6.25
CA THR A 157 13.23 7.62 5.70
C THR A 157 13.68 7.67 4.25
N ALA A 158 14.86 7.12 3.93
CA ALA A 158 15.36 7.05 2.56
C ALA A 158 14.41 6.31 1.64
N ALA A 159 13.89 5.15 2.08
CA ALA A 159 12.93 4.37 1.30
C ALA A 159 11.63 5.14 1.05
N LYS A 160 11.05 5.78 2.08
CA LYS A 160 9.78 6.50 1.98
C LYS A 160 9.90 7.82 1.21
N ALA A 161 11.03 8.52 1.31
CA ALA A 161 11.35 9.68 0.47
C ALA A 161 11.54 9.27 -1.00
N GLY A 162 12.30 8.19 -1.25
CA GLY A 162 12.49 7.64 -2.59
C GLY A 162 11.19 7.19 -3.25
N MET A 163 10.24 6.67 -2.47
CA MET A 163 8.89 6.31 -2.95
C MET A 163 8.14 7.54 -3.47
N SER A 164 8.25 8.69 -2.82
CA SER A 164 7.64 9.95 -3.28
C SER A 164 8.24 10.42 -4.60
N GLY A 165 9.57 10.34 -4.75
CA GLY A 165 10.26 10.64 -6.00
C GLY A 165 9.86 9.69 -7.13
N PHE A 166 9.84 8.39 -6.86
CA PHE A 166 9.37 7.37 -7.80
C PHE A 166 7.93 7.64 -8.27
N THR A 167 7.03 7.97 -7.34
CA THR A 167 5.62 8.27 -7.63
C THR A 167 5.50 9.42 -8.64
N LYS A 168 6.20 10.53 -8.39
CA LYS A 168 6.16 11.72 -9.25
C LYS A 168 6.70 11.45 -10.66
N SER A 169 7.80 10.73 -10.76
CA SER A 169 8.39 10.37 -12.06
C SER A 169 7.46 9.44 -12.85
N LEU A 170 6.95 8.38 -12.21
CA LEU A 170 6.06 7.44 -12.90
C LEU A 170 4.74 8.12 -13.31
N ALA A 171 4.21 9.03 -12.50
CA ALA A 171 3.02 9.81 -12.85
C ALA A 171 3.19 10.57 -14.18
N GLN A 172 4.36 11.18 -14.41
CA GLN A 172 4.67 11.89 -15.65
C GLN A 172 4.79 10.94 -16.86
N GLU A 173 5.36 9.75 -16.65
CA GLU A 173 5.53 8.76 -17.73
C GLU A 173 4.18 8.21 -18.24
N VAL A 174 3.20 8.02 -17.34
CA VAL A 174 1.99 7.24 -17.67
C VAL A 174 0.69 8.04 -17.69
N GLY A 175 0.72 9.31 -17.26
CA GLY A 175 -0.47 10.16 -17.16
C GLY A 175 -1.24 10.30 -18.48
N SER A 176 -0.54 10.44 -19.62
CA SER A 176 -1.15 10.51 -20.97
C SER A 176 -1.89 9.22 -21.37
N ARG A 177 -1.72 8.15 -20.61
CA ARG A 177 -2.38 6.86 -20.79
C ARG A 177 -3.55 6.62 -19.81
N GLY A 178 -4.03 7.66 -19.12
CA GLY A 178 -5.15 7.56 -18.19
C GLY A 178 -4.81 6.81 -16.88
N VAL A 179 -3.53 6.66 -16.58
CA VAL A 179 -3.04 6.04 -15.33
C VAL A 179 -2.61 7.13 -14.37
N THR A 180 -3.14 7.10 -13.14
CA THR A 180 -2.69 7.99 -12.07
C THR A 180 -1.79 7.24 -11.09
N VAL A 181 -0.76 7.93 -10.59
CA VAL A 181 0.17 7.39 -9.60
C VAL A 181 0.29 8.41 -8.47
N ASN A 182 -0.13 8.02 -7.27
CA ASN A 182 -0.18 8.91 -6.12
C ASN A 182 0.51 8.30 -4.89
N CYS A 183 0.87 9.15 -3.96
CA CYS A 183 1.50 8.78 -2.71
C CYS A 183 0.66 9.32 -1.55
N VAL A 184 0.30 8.45 -0.61
CA VAL A 184 -0.29 8.85 0.67
C VAL A 184 0.78 8.71 1.73
N ALA A 185 1.02 9.78 2.50
CA ALA A 185 2.05 9.82 3.55
C ALA A 185 1.38 9.92 4.93
N PRO A 186 1.00 8.77 5.55
CA PRO A 186 0.41 8.78 6.87
C PRO A 186 1.34 9.41 7.91
N GLY A 187 0.75 10.15 8.86
CA GLY A 187 1.39 10.49 10.11
C GLY A 187 1.34 9.32 11.09
N PHE A 188 1.13 9.61 12.36
CA PHE A 188 1.00 8.58 13.40
C PHE A 188 -0.43 8.03 13.42
N ILE A 189 -0.56 6.74 13.07
CA ILE A 189 -1.83 6.02 12.96
C ILE A 189 -1.94 5.00 14.08
N ASP A 190 -3.11 4.92 14.73
CA ASP A 190 -3.41 3.92 15.76
C ASP A 190 -3.47 2.51 15.13
N THR A 191 -2.36 1.81 15.22
CA THR A 191 -2.16 0.43 14.77
C THR A 191 -1.47 -0.37 15.88
N ASP A 192 -1.35 -1.68 15.72
CA ASP A 192 -0.61 -2.52 16.67
C ASP A 192 0.82 -2.01 16.92
N MET A 193 1.44 -1.42 15.90
CA MET A 193 2.79 -0.86 15.99
C MET A 193 2.86 0.37 16.91
N THR A 194 1.86 1.23 16.90
CA THR A 194 1.82 2.45 17.74
C THR A 194 1.24 2.18 19.12
N ARG A 195 0.39 1.15 19.27
CA ARG A 195 -0.18 0.76 20.57
C ARG A 195 0.86 0.23 21.53
N SER A 196 1.92 -0.38 21.04
CA SER A 196 3.03 -0.92 21.85
C SER A 196 4.00 0.14 22.37
N LEU A 197 3.86 1.42 21.97
CA LEU A 197 4.73 2.50 22.43
C LEU A 197 4.44 2.88 23.89
N PRO A 198 5.47 3.29 24.66
CA PRO A 198 5.28 3.81 26.02
C PRO A 198 4.38 5.05 26.04
N ASP A 199 3.60 5.23 27.12
CA ASP A 199 2.63 6.32 27.22
C ASP A 199 3.27 7.71 27.19
N ASP A 200 4.43 7.89 27.81
CA ASP A 200 5.17 9.16 27.77
C ASP A 200 5.56 9.53 26.32
N TYR A 201 5.96 8.54 25.54
CA TYR A 201 6.29 8.75 24.12
C TYR A 201 5.04 9.08 23.31
N LYS A 202 3.91 8.40 23.57
CA LYS A 202 2.61 8.74 22.95
C LYS A 202 2.19 10.16 23.23
N ASN A 203 2.32 10.63 24.47
CA ASN A 203 1.98 12.00 24.85
C ASN A 203 2.88 13.03 24.12
N GLN A 204 4.16 12.75 23.98
CA GLN A 204 5.07 13.59 23.18
C GLN A 204 4.70 13.61 21.69
N LEU A 205 4.26 12.48 21.14
CA LEU A 205 3.77 12.42 19.75
C LEU A 205 2.48 13.24 19.59
N LEU A 206 1.53 13.08 20.48
CA LEU A 206 0.26 13.80 20.45
C LEU A 206 0.44 15.31 20.48
N SER A 207 1.40 15.82 21.27
CA SER A 207 1.70 17.27 21.33
C SER A 207 2.23 17.85 20.00
N LYS A 208 2.78 17.00 19.11
CA LYS A 208 3.28 17.38 17.77
C LYS A 208 2.24 17.25 16.67
N ILE A 209 1.10 16.63 16.97
CA ILE A 209 0.03 16.42 15.99
C ILE A 209 -0.98 17.56 16.10
N PRO A 210 -1.16 18.40 15.05
CA PRO A 210 -2.09 19.52 15.12
C PRO A 210 -3.52 19.16 15.51
N LEU A 211 -3.99 17.97 15.12
CA LEU A 211 -5.34 17.47 15.46
C LEU A 211 -5.41 16.85 16.86
N ALA A 212 -4.31 16.85 17.63
CA ALA A 212 -4.21 16.34 19.01
C ALA A 212 -4.74 14.90 19.20
N ARG A 213 -4.76 14.09 18.13
CA ARG A 213 -5.12 12.66 18.18
C ARG A 213 -4.28 11.87 17.16
N LEU A 214 -4.12 10.59 17.40
CA LEU A 214 -3.65 9.67 16.37
C LEU A 214 -4.70 9.58 15.25
N GLY A 215 -4.23 9.38 14.01
CA GLY A 215 -5.09 8.98 12.92
C GLY A 215 -5.56 7.54 13.10
N SER A 216 -6.67 7.17 12.50
CA SER A 216 -7.13 5.80 12.40
C SER A 216 -6.73 5.19 11.05
N PRO A 217 -6.63 3.85 10.93
CA PRO A 217 -6.49 3.19 9.64
C PRO A 217 -7.58 3.61 8.64
N LYS A 218 -8.78 3.94 9.14
CA LYS A 218 -9.91 4.42 8.33
C LYS A 218 -9.64 5.79 7.70
N ASP A 219 -8.95 6.70 8.39
CA ASP A 219 -8.58 8.00 7.85
C ASP A 219 -7.71 7.82 6.59
N ILE A 220 -6.79 6.85 6.62
CA ILE A 220 -5.94 6.53 5.46
C ILE A 220 -6.74 5.82 4.37
N ALA A 221 -7.57 4.85 4.74
CA ALA A 221 -8.37 4.10 3.78
C ALA A 221 -9.34 5.02 3.00
N ASN A 222 -9.91 6.03 3.64
CA ASN A 222 -10.77 7.03 2.97
C ASN A 222 -9.99 7.79 1.88
N ALA A 223 -8.78 8.27 2.18
CA ALA A 223 -7.93 8.97 1.21
C ALA A 223 -7.55 8.04 0.04
N VAL A 224 -7.16 6.80 0.34
CA VAL A 224 -6.78 5.79 -0.67
C VAL A 224 -7.99 5.44 -1.56
N THR A 225 -9.16 5.23 -0.98
CA THR A 225 -10.39 4.92 -1.74
C THR A 225 -10.79 6.07 -2.65
N PHE A 226 -10.65 7.32 -2.19
CA PHE A 226 -10.86 8.49 -3.04
C PHE A 226 -9.87 8.52 -4.21
N LEU A 227 -8.57 8.34 -3.95
CA LEU A 227 -7.54 8.33 -5.00
C LEU A 227 -7.69 7.15 -5.98
N ALA A 228 -8.27 6.04 -5.54
CA ALA A 228 -8.57 4.88 -6.38
C ALA A 228 -9.82 5.07 -7.26
N SER A 229 -10.66 6.05 -6.95
CA SER A 229 -11.92 6.31 -7.65
C SER A 229 -11.72 7.12 -8.94
N ASP A 230 -12.79 7.21 -9.73
CA ASP A 230 -12.82 8.04 -10.93
C ASP A 230 -12.88 9.55 -10.60
N ASN A 231 -13.31 9.89 -9.37
CA ASN A 231 -13.34 11.28 -8.88
C ASN A 231 -11.94 11.88 -8.75
N ALA A 232 -10.90 11.03 -8.64
CA ALA A 232 -9.50 11.46 -8.57
C ALA A 232 -8.76 11.34 -9.92
N SER A 233 -9.48 11.28 -11.05
CA SER A 233 -8.89 11.05 -12.38
C SER A 233 -7.91 12.14 -12.83
N TYR A 234 -7.95 13.32 -12.22
CA TYR A 234 -7.04 14.45 -12.51
C TYR A 234 -6.01 14.68 -11.40
N ILE A 235 -5.89 13.75 -10.45
CA ILE A 235 -4.91 13.82 -9.35
C ILE A 235 -3.82 12.78 -9.61
N THR A 236 -2.58 13.24 -9.86
CA THR A 236 -1.43 12.37 -10.12
C THR A 236 -0.11 13.08 -9.78
N GLY A 237 0.85 12.36 -9.13
CA GLY A 237 2.15 12.88 -8.68
C GLY A 237 2.09 13.56 -7.35
#